data_9a569f9ce6ef7ba78206c8144eb6f72a
#
_entry.id   9a569f9ce6ef7ba78206c8144eb6f72a
#
_cell.length_a   1.000
_cell.length_b   1.000
_cell.length_c   1.000
_cell.angle_alpha   90.00
_cell.angle_beta   90.00
_cell.angle_gamma   90.00
#
_symmetry.space_group_name_H-M   'P 1'
#
loop_
_entity.id
_entity.type
_entity.pdbx_description
1 polymer ?
#
loop_
_entity_poly.entity_id
_entity_poly.type
_entity_poly.pdbx_seq_one_letter_code
_entity_poly.pdbx_strand_id
1 'polypeptide(L)'
;FIDEWVSAPYEANQSDKIVMREGLVWLDSEAARRFGEGTRFRQLTPDQHIEICDEICYLPNTDSGLEAAALFFDKVRDLTSTAFWTTPEGMEDLQYVGNVPLPRWEPPPPEVLRHIGLE
;
A
#
# COMPACT_ATOMS: atom_id res chain seq x y z
N PHE A 1 4.13 12.66 0.37
CA PHE A 1 3.73 11.95 -0.87
C PHE A 1 2.21 11.77 -0.96
N ILE A 2 1.55 11.01 -0.04
CA ILE A 2 0.12 10.72 -0.16
C ILE A 2 -0.72 12.00 -0.11
N ASP A 3 -0.44 12.92 0.80
CA ASP A 3 -1.13 14.21 0.91
C ASP A 3 -0.99 15.05 -0.38
N GLU A 4 0.21 15.10 -0.94
CA GLU A 4 0.47 15.77 -2.23
C GLU A 4 -0.27 15.07 -3.37
N TRP A 5 -0.26 13.74 -3.40
CA TRP A 5 -0.97 12.94 -4.40
C TRP A 5 -2.45 13.28 -4.42
N VAL A 6 -3.15 13.17 -3.28
CA VAL A 6 -4.61 13.43 -3.20
C VAL A 6 -4.97 14.91 -3.30
N SER A 7 -4.00 15.81 -3.23
CA SER A 7 -4.18 17.26 -3.41
C SER A 7 -3.96 17.72 -4.85
N ALA A 8 -3.41 16.86 -5.71
CA ALA A 8 -3.15 17.20 -7.11
C ALA A 8 -4.47 17.40 -7.90
N PRO A 9 -4.51 18.35 -8.86
CA PRO A 9 -5.76 18.76 -9.52
C PRO A 9 -6.18 17.83 -10.68
N TYR A 10 -5.62 16.64 -10.77
CA TYR A 10 -5.93 15.68 -11.83
C TYR A 10 -7.11 14.78 -11.43
N GLU A 11 -7.92 14.36 -12.39
CA GLU A 11 -9.15 13.59 -12.16
C GLU A 11 -8.88 12.29 -11.37
N ALA A 12 -7.85 11.54 -11.74
CA ALA A 12 -7.47 10.31 -11.02
C ALA A 12 -7.12 10.57 -9.55
N ASN A 13 -6.35 11.63 -9.25
CA ASN A 13 -5.99 12.00 -7.89
C ASN A 13 -7.19 12.46 -7.06
N GLN A 14 -8.15 13.16 -7.69
CA GLN A 14 -9.38 13.57 -7.02
C GLN A 14 -10.30 12.37 -6.73
N SER A 15 -10.32 11.37 -7.60
CA SER A 15 -11.01 10.09 -7.33
C SER A 15 -10.37 9.35 -6.16
N ASP A 16 -9.04 9.25 -6.12
CA ASP A 16 -8.30 8.66 -5.01
C ASP A 16 -8.56 9.40 -3.69
N LYS A 17 -8.66 10.74 -3.73
CA LYS A 17 -9.01 11.56 -2.57
C LYS A 17 -10.35 11.19 -1.96
N ILE A 18 -11.36 10.91 -2.78
CA ILE A 18 -12.68 10.49 -2.32
C ILE A 18 -12.55 9.14 -1.60
N VAL A 19 -11.93 8.15 -2.24
CA VAL A 19 -11.70 6.82 -1.66
C VAL A 19 -10.96 6.91 -0.32
N MET A 20 -9.91 7.71 -0.25
CA MET A 20 -9.13 7.91 0.98
C MET A 20 -9.97 8.53 2.10
N ARG A 21 -10.77 9.56 1.81
CA ARG A 21 -11.60 10.21 2.82
C ARG A 21 -12.72 9.32 3.34
N GLU A 22 -13.40 8.63 2.45
CA GLU A 22 -14.47 7.70 2.80
C GLU A 22 -13.93 6.52 3.61
N GLY A 23 -12.79 5.96 3.24
CA GLY A 23 -12.14 4.89 3.97
C GLY A 23 -11.69 5.30 5.37
N LEU A 24 -11.14 6.51 5.55
CA LEU A 24 -10.79 7.02 6.87
C LEU A 24 -12.03 7.21 7.77
N VAL A 25 -13.14 7.70 7.21
CA VAL A 25 -14.42 7.79 7.94
C VAL A 25 -14.93 6.41 8.31
N TRP A 26 -14.84 5.44 7.39
CA TRP A 26 -15.24 4.06 7.66
C TRP A 26 -14.41 3.44 8.79
N LEU A 27 -13.08 3.60 8.80
CA LEU A 27 -12.20 3.10 9.87
C LEU A 27 -12.58 3.64 11.25
N ASP A 28 -12.85 4.95 11.36
CA ASP A 28 -13.29 5.56 12.63
C ASP A 28 -14.67 5.04 13.04
N SER A 29 -15.58 4.86 12.09
CA SER A 29 -16.92 4.32 12.36
C SER A 29 -16.86 2.86 12.82
N GLU A 30 -16.01 2.05 12.21
CA GLU A 30 -15.83 0.65 12.55
C GLU A 30 -15.14 0.49 13.92
N ALA A 31 -14.16 1.35 14.22
CA ALA A 31 -13.54 1.40 15.54
C ALA A 31 -14.56 1.73 16.64
N ALA A 32 -15.42 2.72 16.42
CA ALA A 32 -16.47 3.08 17.37
C ALA A 32 -17.50 1.95 17.53
N ARG A 33 -17.87 1.27 16.45
CA ARG A 33 -18.83 0.15 16.46
C ARG A 33 -18.32 -1.05 17.26
N ARG A 34 -17.03 -1.40 17.14
CA ARG A 34 -16.44 -2.60 17.80
C ARG A 34 -15.96 -2.33 19.22
N PHE A 35 -15.34 -1.18 19.45
CA PHE A 35 -14.56 -0.93 20.66
C PHE A 35 -15.13 0.19 21.54
N GLY A 36 -16.31 0.73 21.19
CA GLY A 36 -17.05 1.69 22.01
C GLY A 36 -17.22 3.04 21.35
N GLU A 37 -18.35 3.67 21.63
CA GLU A 37 -18.73 4.97 21.09
C GLU A 37 -17.66 6.03 21.37
N GLY A 38 -17.31 6.81 20.34
CA GLY A 38 -16.28 7.85 20.41
C GLY A 38 -14.83 7.35 20.22
N THR A 39 -14.61 6.03 20.17
CA THR A 39 -13.29 5.47 19.84
C THR A 39 -12.95 5.72 18.37
N ARG A 40 -11.74 6.18 18.11
CA ARG A 40 -11.23 6.36 16.76
C ARG A 40 -10.19 5.28 16.42
N PHE A 41 -10.08 4.92 15.14
CA PHE A 41 -9.13 3.91 14.67
C PHE A 41 -7.72 4.15 15.20
N ARG A 42 -7.20 5.39 15.13
CA ARG A 42 -5.86 5.76 15.64
C ARG A 42 -5.60 5.51 17.14
N GLN A 43 -6.67 5.26 17.92
CA GLN A 43 -6.59 5.05 19.37
C GLN A 43 -6.60 3.56 19.75
N LEU A 44 -6.77 2.70 18.75
CA LEU A 44 -6.82 1.26 18.93
C LEU A 44 -5.45 0.68 19.30
N THR A 45 -5.48 -0.48 19.94
CA THR A 45 -4.26 -1.28 20.15
C THR A 45 -3.80 -1.93 18.84
N PRO A 46 -2.53 -2.37 18.74
CA PRO A 46 -2.05 -3.08 17.55
C PRO A 46 -2.92 -4.28 17.15
N ASP A 47 -3.36 -5.08 18.12
CA ASP A 47 -4.22 -6.26 17.87
C ASP A 47 -5.59 -5.85 17.31
N GLN A 48 -6.18 -4.78 17.83
CA GLN A 48 -7.44 -4.23 17.32
C GLN A 48 -7.30 -3.64 15.90
N HIS A 49 -6.15 -3.03 15.58
CA HIS A 49 -5.86 -2.61 14.20
C HIS A 49 -5.83 -3.82 13.27
N ILE A 50 -5.12 -4.89 13.67
CA ILE A 50 -5.02 -6.12 12.88
C ILE A 50 -6.42 -6.72 12.67
N GLU A 51 -7.24 -6.80 13.70
CA GLU A 51 -8.61 -7.33 13.61
C GLU A 51 -9.45 -6.65 12.54
N ILE A 52 -9.41 -5.31 12.45
CA ILE A 52 -10.14 -4.57 11.39
C ILE A 52 -9.46 -4.74 10.03
N CYS A 53 -8.13 -4.62 9.98
CA CYS A 53 -7.41 -4.63 8.71
C CYS A 53 -7.42 -5.99 8.02
N ASP A 54 -7.41 -7.09 8.76
CA ASP A 54 -7.42 -8.44 8.20
C ASP A 54 -8.68 -8.74 7.37
N GLU A 55 -9.82 -8.12 7.74
CA GLU A 55 -11.07 -8.30 7.00
C GLU A 55 -11.10 -7.58 5.65
N ILE A 56 -10.27 -6.53 5.47
CA ILE A 56 -10.25 -5.69 4.28
C ILE A 56 -8.93 -5.71 3.50
N CYS A 57 -7.93 -6.45 3.99
CA CYS A 57 -6.58 -6.41 3.41
C CYS A 57 -6.45 -7.11 2.06
N TYR A 58 -7.43 -7.94 1.67
CA TYR A 58 -7.38 -8.69 0.41
C TYR A 58 -8.75 -8.73 -0.27
N LEU A 59 -8.96 -7.82 -1.20
CA LEU A 59 -10.23 -7.61 -1.91
C LEU A 59 -10.92 -8.89 -2.43
N PRO A 60 -10.22 -9.89 -3.05
CA PRO A 60 -10.88 -11.09 -3.52
C PRO A 60 -11.53 -11.97 -2.44
N ASN A 61 -11.11 -11.84 -1.19
CA ASN A 61 -11.64 -12.61 -0.05
C ASN A 61 -12.48 -11.76 0.90
N THR A 62 -12.76 -10.52 0.52
CA THR A 62 -13.53 -9.58 1.36
C THR A 62 -15.01 -9.98 1.39
N ASP A 63 -15.59 -9.96 2.57
CA ASP A 63 -17.02 -10.22 2.76
C ASP A 63 -17.91 -9.17 2.08
N SER A 64 -19.10 -9.61 1.68
CA SER A 64 -20.11 -8.73 1.06
C SER A 64 -20.41 -7.53 1.96
N GLY A 65 -20.31 -6.34 1.39
CA GLY A 65 -20.53 -5.06 2.06
C GLY A 65 -19.27 -4.37 2.58
N LEU A 66 -18.09 -5.01 2.48
CA LEU A 66 -16.79 -4.42 2.84
C LEU A 66 -15.94 -4.03 1.62
N GLU A 67 -16.48 -4.17 0.40
CA GLU A 67 -15.72 -3.95 -0.84
C GLU A 67 -15.14 -2.54 -0.92
N ALA A 68 -15.88 -1.53 -0.48
CA ALA A 68 -15.41 -0.14 -0.48
C ALA A 68 -14.25 0.07 0.50
N ALA A 69 -14.29 -0.59 1.68
CA ALA A 69 -13.22 -0.55 2.65
C ALA A 69 -11.97 -1.31 2.16
N ALA A 70 -12.16 -2.43 1.47
CA ALA A 70 -11.07 -3.17 0.86
C ALA A 70 -10.42 -2.40 -0.30
N LEU A 71 -11.18 -1.71 -1.13
CA LEU A 71 -10.65 -0.82 -2.17
C LEU A 71 -9.84 0.34 -1.56
N PHE A 72 -10.31 0.91 -0.45
CA PHE A 72 -9.56 1.90 0.30
C PHE A 72 -8.23 1.32 0.82
N PHE A 73 -8.25 0.15 1.44
CA PHE A 73 -7.03 -0.50 1.94
C PHE A 73 -6.02 -0.77 0.82
N ASP A 74 -6.51 -1.30 -0.32
CA ASP A 74 -5.69 -1.53 -1.51
C ASP A 74 -5.03 -0.24 -2.01
N LYS A 75 -5.78 0.86 -2.06
CA LYS A 75 -5.27 2.18 -2.44
C LYS A 75 -4.21 2.70 -1.45
N VAL A 76 -4.44 2.57 -0.14
CA VAL A 76 -3.44 2.96 0.88
C VAL A 76 -2.16 2.16 0.70
N ARG A 77 -2.26 0.85 0.51
CA ARG A 77 -1.12 -0.04 0.29
C ARG A 77 -0.34 0.35 -0.97
N ASP A 78 -1.03 0.60 -2.08
CA ASP A 78 -0.43 0.98 -3.36
C ASP A 78 0.34 2.31 -3.25
N LEU A 79 -0.30 3.35 -2.71
CA LEU A 79 0.33 4.65 -2.52
C LEU A 79 1.49 4.63 -1.51
N THR A 80 1.36 3.82 -0.45
CA THR A 80 2.42 3.66 0.55
C THR A 80 3.62 2.92 -0.03
N SER A 81 3.38 1.86 -0.79
CA SER A 81 4.43 1.12 -1.50
C SER A 81 5.16 2.00 -2.51
N THR A 82 4.41 2.75 -3.32
CA THR A 82 4.97 3.70 -4.28
C THR A 82 5.83 4.77 -3.58
N ALA A 83 5.33 5.32 -2.47
CA ALA A 83 6.07 6.29 -1.68
C ALA A 83 7.36 5.68 -1.11
N PHE A 84 7.29 4.50 -0.49
CA PHE A 84 8.45 3.85 0.13
C PHE A 84 9.54 3.53 -0.88
N TRP A 85 9.18 2.90 -2.01
CA TRP A 85 10.16 2.49 -3.03
C TRP A 85 10.79 3.65 -3.80
N THR A 86 10.31 4.88 -3.61
CA THR A 86 10.93 6.10 -4.14
C THR A 86 11.79 6.84 -3.11
N THR A 87 11.88 6.33 -1.88
CA THR A 87 12.81 6.86 -0.87
C THR A 87 14.22 6.30 -1.04
N PRO A 88 15.27 6.96 -0.50
CA PRO A 88 16.62 6.41 -0.46
C PRO A 88 16.66 5.03 0.20
N GLU A 89 15.94 4.83 1.31
CA GLU A 89 15.86 3.58 2.05
C GLU A 89 15.22 2.46 1.22
N GLY A 90 14.12 2.75 0.53
CA GLY A 90 13.47 1.78 -0.35
C GLY A 90 14.32 1.43 -1.56
N MET A 91 15.03 2.40 -2.13
CA MET A 91 15.97 2.16 -3.23
C MET A 91 17.16 1.27 -2.78
N GLU A 92 17.69 1.50 -1.58
CA GLU A 92 18.73 0.68 -0.99
C GLU A 92 18.25 -0.77 -0.75
N ASP A 93 17.05 -0.93 -0.20
CA ASP A 93 16.45 -2.25 0.04
C ASP A 93 16.21 -3.04 -1.25
N LEU A 94 15.80 -2.35 -2.32
CA LEU A 94 15.70 -2.93 -3.67
C LEU A 94 17.05 -3.18 -4.35
N GLN A 95 18.15 -2.72 -3.78
CA GLN A 95 19.47 -2.72 -4.42
C GLN A 95 19.47 -1.98 -5.78
N TYR A 96 18.61 -0.96 -5.91
CA TYR A 96 18.48 -0.18 -7.13
C TYR A 96 19.65 0.78 -7.29
N VAL A 97 20.47 0.53 -8.29
CA VAL A 97 21.66 1.34 -8.59
C VAL A 97 21.44 2.44 -9.63
N GLY A 98 20.22 2.56 -10.16
CA GLY A 98 19.88 3.51 -11.21
C GLY A 98 20.52 3.19 -12.57
N ASN A 99 20.45 4.16 -13.50
CA ASN A 99 21.09 4.07 -14.79
C ASN A 99 22.54 4.55 -14.65
N VAL A 100 23.47 3.62 -14.41
CA VAL A 100 24.90 3.90 -14.42
C VAL A 100 25.49 3.45 -15.76
N PRO A 101 26.40 4.24 -16.39
CA PRO A 101 27.08 3.81 -17.60
C PRO A 101 27.97 2.61 -17.29
N LEU A 102 27.69 1.46 -17.87
CA LEU A 102 28.50 0.27 -17.73
C LEU A 102 29.47 0.21 -18.91
N PRO A 103 30.81 0.19 -18.67
CA PRO A 103 31.80 0.08 -19.74
C PRO A 103 31.77 -1.30 -20.41
N ARG A 104 31.20 -2.29 -19.73
CA ARG A 104 31.04 -3.65 -20.22
C ARG A 104 29.77 -4.26 -19.63
N TRP A 105 29.02 -4.96 -20.47
CA TRP A 105 27.92 -5.80 -20.02
C TRP A 105 28.47 -7.13 -19.51
N GLU A 106 28.15 -7.47 -18.26
CA GLU A 106 28.45 -8.79 -17.67
C GLU A 106 27.17 -9.63 -17.71
N PRO A 107 27.27 -10.91 -18.12
CA PRO A 107 26.09 -11.79 -18.11
C PRO A 107 25.66 -12.06 -16.66
N PRO A 108 24.39 -12.48 -16.45
CA PRO A 108 23.93 -12.93 -15.14
C PRO A 108 24.84 -14.04 -14.56
N PRO A 109 24.92 -14.15 -13.22
CA PRO A 109 25.66 -15.22 -12.58
C PRO A 109 25.20 -16.62 -13.05
N PRO A 110 26.08 -17.63 -13.12
CA PRO A 110 25.71 -18.99 -13.62
C PRO A 110 24.55 -19.62 -12.88
N GLU A 111 24.39 -19.38 -11.57
CA GLU A 111 23.28 -19.90 -10.78
C GLU A 111 21.92 -19.32 -11.25
N VAL A 112 21.90 -18.08 -11.70
CA VAL A 112 20.69 -17.46 -12.28
C VAL A 112 20.37 -18.08 -13.63
N LEU A 113 21.39 -18.25 -14.50
CA LEU A 113 21.21 -18.88 -15.81
C LEU A 113 20.68 -20.31 -15.68
N ARG A 114 21.22 -21.09 -14.74
CA ARG A 114 20.71 -22.44 -14.43
C ARG A 114 19.25 -22.42 -13.95
N HIS A 115 18.92 -21.47 -13.08
CA HIS A 115 17.56 -21.37 -12.54
C HIS A 115 16.51 -21.09 -13.62
N ILE A 116 16.86 -20.29 -14.63
CA ILE A 116 15.96 -19.96 -15.75
C ILE A 116 16.13 -20.87 -16.97
N GLY A 117 16.99 -21.92 -16.89
CA GLY A 117 17.14 -22.91 -17.93
C GLY A 117 17.91 -22.45 -19.19
N LEU A 118 18.82 -21.49 -19.03
CA LEU A 118 19.65 -20.93 -20.10
C LEU A 118 21.12 -21.42 -20.09
N GLU A 119 21.44 -22.43 -19.29
CA GLU A 119 22.71 -23.21 -19.32
C GLU A 119 22.49 -24.53 -19.99
#